data_cd277a1a2677fdc4a96f84ba35d2a925
#
_entry.id   cd277a1a2677fdc4a96f84ba35d2a925
#
_cell.length_a   1.000
_cell.length_b   1.000
_cell.length_c   1.000
_cell.angle_alpha   90.00
_cell.angle_beta   90.00
_cell.angle_gamma   90.00
#
_symmetry.space_group_name_H-M   'P 1'
#
loop_
_entity.id
_entity.type
_entity.pdbx_description
1 polymer ?
#
loop_
_entity_poly.entity_id
_entity_poly.type
_entity_poly.pdbx_seq_one_letter_code
_entity_poly.pdbx_strand_id
1 'polypeptide(L)'
;MKNDVLVYVFDGYADWEPSYICSELNRQDSPFQIKTISLDKQPKKSMGGFRVMPDYDISNYPKKFKLLIIPGGDSWLAGENTDILPVVDYAARQQI
;
A
#
# COMPACT_ATOMS: atom_id res chain seq x y z
N MET A 1 -9.57 -3.27 -18.58
CA MET A 1 -9.45 -3.50 -17.12
C MET A 1 -8.06 -3.09 -16.66
N LYS A 2 -7.98 -2.31 -15.58
CA LYS A 2 -6.71 -1.81 -15.09
C LYS A 2 -6.03 -2.81 -14.18
N ASN A 3 -4.69 -2.75 -14.14
CA ASN A 3 -3.87 -3.58 -13.25
C ASN A 3 -3.72 -2.90 -11.90
N ASP A 4 -3.81 -3.67 -10.84
CA ASP A 4 -3.70 -3.14 -9.48
C ASP A 4 -2.26 -2.84 -9.11
N VAL A 5 -2.07 -1.71 -8.47
CA VAL A 5 -0.85 -1.33 -7.74
C VAL A 5 -1.27 -1.20 -6.29
N LEU A 6 -0.65 -1.98 -5.41
CA LEU A 6 -1.00 -1.96 -3.98
C LEU A 6 -0.08 -1.01 -3.22
N VAL A 7 -0.68 -0.17 -2.40
CA VAL A 7 0.06 0.75 -1.51
C VAL A 7 -0.25 0.36 -0.07
N TYR A 8 0.80 0.02 0.69
CA TYR A 8 0.65 -0.31 2.10
C TYR A 8 0.44 0.98 2.89
N VAL A 9 -0.68 1.06 3.61
CA VAL A 9 -0.99 2.20 4.48
C VAL A 9 -1.04 1.74 5.93
N PHE A 10 -0.56 2.57 6.83
CA PHE A 10 -0.50 2.30 8.26
C PHE A 10 -0.50 3.62 9.00
N ASP A 11 -0.78 3.60 10.29
CA ASP A 11 -0.80 4.85 11.06
C ASP A 11 0.58 5.50 11.03
N GLY A 12 0.62 6.76 10.63
CA GLY A 12 1.84 7.53 10.57
C GLY A 12 2.67 7.37 9.30
N TYR A 13 2.12 6.74 8.25
CA TYR A 13 2.89 6.61 7.01
C TYR A 13 3.16 8.00 6.40
N ALA A 14 4.31 8.12 5.71
CA ALA A 14 4.72 9.36 5.09
C ALA A 14 3.96 9.58 3.78
N ASP A 15 2.99 10.48 3.79
CA ASP A 15 2.11 10.75 2.64
C ASP A 15 2.88 11.13 1.38
N TRP A 16 3.92 11.93 1.55
CA TRP A 16 4.62 12.52 0.40
C TRP A 16 5.42 11.49 -0.40
N GLU A 17 5.80 10.37 0.23
CA GLU A 17 6.64 9.38 -0.45
C GLU A 17 5.89 8.68 -1.59
N PRO A 18 4.67 8.16 -1.39
CA PRO A 18 3.96 7.52 -2.50
C PRO A 18 3.13 8.46 -3.34
N SER A 19 2.88 9.70 -2.89
CA SER A 19 1.87 10.58 -3.52
C SER A 19 2.12 10.83 -4.99
N TYR A 20 3.36 11.16 -5.35
CA TYR A 20 3.67 11.51 -6.74
C TYR A 20 3.45 10.30 -7.66
N ILE A 21 4.06 9.17 -7.32
CA ILE A 21 3.95 8.00 -8.19
C ILE A 21 2.51 7.48 -8.25
N CYS A 22 1.78 7.55 -7.14
CA CYS A 22 0.38 7.15 -7.13
C CYS A 22 -0.47 8.04 -8.02
N SER A 23 -0.25 9.35 -7.97
CA SER A 23 -0.97 10.29 -8.81
C SER A 23 -0.72 10.02 -10.30
N GLU A 24 0.53 9.70 -10.66
CA GLU A 24 0.86 9.39 -12.04
C GLU A 24 0.27 8.04 -12.48
N LEU A 25 0.39 7.02 -11.66
CA LEU A 25 -0.09 5.69 -12.02
C LEU A 25 -1.61 5.59 -12.04
N ASN A 26 -2.30 6.40 -11.24
CA ASN A 26 -3.76 6.34 -11.13
C ASN A 26 -4.48 7.25 -12.12
N ARG A 27 -3.78 7.81 -13.08
CA ARG A 27 -4.41 8.67 -14.09
C ARG A 27 -5.43 7.88 -14.88
N GLN A 28 -6.46 8.58 -15.35
CA GLN A 28 -7.57 7.95 -16.05
C GLN A 28 -7.11 7.17 -17.29
N ASP A 29 -6.07 7.67 -17.98
CA ASP A 29 -5.52 7.08 -19.20
C ASP A 29 -4.41 6.06 -18.93
N SER A 30 -4.10 5.77 -17.66
CA SER A 30 -3.08 4.81 -17.28
C SER A 30 -3.63 3.38 -17.30
N PRO A 31 -2.79 2.36 -17.57
CA PRO A 31 -3.22 0.96 -17.44
C PRO A 31 -3.28 0.47 -16.00
N PHE A 32 -2.98 1.35 -15.02
CA PHE A 32 -2.92 0.97 -13.60
C PHE A 32 -3.99 1.66 -12.78
N GLN A 33 -4.30 1.08 -11.64
CA GLN A 33 -5.14 1.72 -10.62
C GLN A 33 -4.54 1.45 -9.25
N ILE A 34 -4.63 2.46 -8.38
CA ILE A 34 -4.10 2.37 -7.02
C ILE A 34 -5.16 1.76 -6.11
N LYS A 35 -4.74 0.77 -5.34
CA LYS A 35 -5.53 0.19 -4.25
C LYS A 35 -4.67 0.17 -3.00
N THR A 36 -5.30 0.33 -1.85
CA THR A 36 -4.57 0.34 -0.58
C THR A 36 -4.73 -0.99 0.14
N ILE A 37 -3.67 -1.38 0.85
CA ILE A 37 -3.65 -2.57 1.69
C ILE A 37 -3.09 -2.20 3.06
N SER A 38 -3.59 -2.83 4.11
CA SER A 38 -3.08 -2.62 5.45
C SER A 38 -3.13 -3.93 6.24
N LEU A 39 -2.72 -3.89 7.50
CA LEU A 39 -2.76 -5.07 8.37
C LEU A 39 -4.19 -5.45 8.73
N ASP A 40 -5.09 -4.47 8.78
CA ASP A 40 -6.52 -4.68 8.95
C ASP A 40 -7.27 -3.63 8.15
N LYS A 41 -8.58 -3.65 8.18
CA LYS A 41 -9.39 -2.72 7.39
C LYS A 41 -9.86 -1.51 8.19
N GLN A 42 -9.29 -1.28 9.36
CA GLN A 42 -9.59 -0.07 10.12
C GLN A 42 -8.96 1.14 9.44
N PRO A 43 -9.58 2.32 9.54
CA PRO A 43 -9.00 3.53 8.95
C PRO A 43 -7.60 3.81 9.50
N LYS A 44 -6.70 4.23 8.62
CA LYS A 44 -5.33 4.59 8.98
C LYS A 44 -5.14 6.08 8.79
N LYS A 45 -4.39 6.70 9.71
CA LYS A 45 -4.14 8.12 9.66
C LYS A 45 -2.69 8.35 9.26
N SER A 46 -2.48 9.05 8.15
CA SER A 46 -1.15 9.34 7.65
C SER A 46 -0.42 10.35 8.53
N MET A 47 0.87 10.53 8.28
CA MET A 47 1.65 11.55 8.98
C MET A 47 1.09 12.95 8.76
N GLY A 48 0.53 13.21 7.58
CA GLY A 48 -0.10 14.48 7.25
C GLY A 48 -1.52 14.63 7.76
N GLY A 49 -2.07 13.64 8.46
CA GLY A 49 -3.39 13.71 9.06
C GLY A 49 -4.54 13.23 8.18
N PHE A 50 -4.24 12.67 7.02
CA PHE A 50 -5.30 12.13 6.16
C PHE A 50 -5.71 10.74 6.63
N ARG A 51 -7.03 10.51 6.65
CA ARG A 51 -7.57 9.19 6.98
C ARG A 51 -7.79 8.39 5.72
N VAL A 52 -7.25 7.19 5.69
CA VAL A 52 -7.35 6.30 4.55
C VAL A 52 -8.05 5.02 4.98
N MET A 53 -9.13 4.67 4.28
CA MET A 53 -9.80 3.40 4.48
C MET A 53 -9.16 2.38 3.55
N PRO A 54 -8.50 1.34 4.09
CA PRO A 54 -7.85 0.36 3.22
C PRO A 54 -8.86 -0.40 2.35
N ASP A 55 -8.49 -0.63 1.10
CA ASP A 55 -9.28 -1.46 0.20
C ASP A 55 -9.18 -2.93 0.57
N TYR A 56 -8.00 -3.36 1.01
CA TYR A 56 -7.69 -4.75 1.33
C TYR A 56 -6.91 -4.85 2.63
N ASP A 57 -6.88 -6.05 3.20
CA ASP A 57 -5.98 -6.34 4.30
C ASP A 57 -5.13 -7.57 3.99
N ILE A 58 -4.21 -7.92 4.90
CA ILE A 58 -3.26 -9.01 4.67
C ILE A 58 -3.95 -10.39 4.61
N SER A 59 -5.18 -10.50 5.09
CA SER A 59 -5.93 -11.76 5.02
C SER A 59 -6.74 -11.89 3.74
N ASN A 60 -6.95 -10.80 3.01
CA ASN A 60 -7.77 -10.83 1.79
C ASN A 60 -7.36 -9.71 0.84
N TYR A 61 -6.50 -10.04 -0.12
CA TYR A 61 -6.05 -9.11 -1.14
C TYR A 61 -5.91 -9.85 -2.48
N PRO A 62 -5.97 -9.12 -3.62
CA PRO A 62 -5.84 -9.77 -4.92
C PRO A 62 -4.44 -10.35 -5.09
N LYS A 63 -4.36 -11.54 -5.67
CA LYS A 63 -3.08 -12.21 -5.86
C LYS A 63 -2.37 -11.75 -7.15
N LYS A 64 -3.05 -10.98 -7.99
CA LYS A 64 -2.45 -10.39 -9.18
C LYS A 64 -2.38 -8.89 -9.01
N PHE A 65 -1.16 -8.38 -8.84
CA PHE A 65 -0.90 -6.95 -8.80
C PHE A 65 0.48 -6.71 -9.39
N LYS A 66 0.71 -5.51 -9.89
CA LYS A 66 1.92 -5.22 -10.67
C LYS A 66 3.01 -4.57 -9.85
N LEU A 67 2.67 -4.00 -8.70
CA LEU A 67 3.64 -3.27 -7.88
C LEU A 67 3.12 -3.21 -6.46
N LEU A 68 4.02 -3.27 -5.50
CA LEU A 68 3.72 -3.05 -4.09
C LEU A 68 4.57 -1.87 -3.62
N ILE A 69 3.93 -0.81 -3.18
CA ILE A 69 4.59 0.40 -2.69
C ILE A 69 4.50 0.42 -1.18
N ILE A 70 5.66 0.56 -0.52
CA ILE A 70 5.75 0.57 0.94
C ILE A 70 6.37 1.89 1.37
N PRO A 71 5.55 2.85 1.84
CA PRO A 71 6.10 4.12 2.31
C PRO A 71 6.82 3.96 3.65
N GLY A 72 7.69 4.91 3.96
CA GLY A 72 8.34 4.99 5.25
C GLY A 72 7.43 5.54 6.32
N GLY A 73 7.92 5.53 7.55
CA GLY A 73 7.23 6.04 8.71
C GLY A 73 7.92 5.55 9.98
N ASP A 74 7.73 6.28 11.07
CA ASP A 74 8.41 5.98 12.34
C ASP A 74 8.02 4.62 12.92
N SER A 75 6.83 4.12 12.61
CA SER A 75 6.37 2.83 13.12
C SER A 75 7.26 1.66 12.66
N TRP A 76 7.99 1.82 11.55
CA TRP A 76 8.97 0.81 11.13
C TRP A 76 10.07 0.63 12.16
N LEU A 77 10.52 1.73 12.77
CA LEU A 77 11.55 1.70 13.79
C LEU A 77 11.05 1.01 15.07
N ALA A 78 9.76 1.08 15.33
CA ALA A 78 9.14 0.42 16.48
C ALA A 78 8.80 -1.06 16.20
N GLY A 79 9.04 -1.56 14.99
CA GLY A 79 8.76 -2.93 14.63
C GLY A 79 7.28 -3.24 14.43
N GLU A 80 6.46 -2.21 14.22
CA GLU A 80 5.01 -2.39 14.19
C GLU A 80 4.46 -2.91 12.86
N ASN A 81 5.28 -2.91 11.80
CA ASN A 81 4.82 -3.25 10.46
C ASN A 81 5.32 -4.60 9.96
N THR A 82 5.86 -5.43 10.84
CA THR A 82 6.44 -6.71 10.43
C THR A 82 5.42 -7.66 9.81
N ASP A 83 4.13 -7.51 10.14
CA ASP A 83 3.08 -8.39 9.63
C ASP A 83 2.78 -8.17 8.15
N ILE A 84 3.34 -7.12 7.51
CA ILE A 84 3.25 -6.96 6.06
C ILE A 84 4.28 -7.83 5.33
N LEU A 85 5.30 -8.33 6.01
CA LEU A 85 6.38 -9.09 5.37
C LEU A 85 5.91 -10.30 4.57
N PRO A 86 4.88 -11.06 4.99
CA PRO A 86 4.38 -12.15 4.14
C PRO A 86 3.87 -11.66 2.77
N VAL A 87 3.29 -10.46 2.70
CA VAL A 87 2.85 -9.89 1.43
C VAL A 87 4.05 -9.50 0.57
N VAL A 88 5.08 -8.93 1.20
CA VAL A 88 6.34 -8.60 0.52
C VAL A 88 6.98 -9.86 -0.06
N ASP A 89 7.03 -10.92 0.74
CA ASP A 89 7.60 -12.20 0.32
C ASP A 89 6.82 -12.78 -0.86
N TYR A 90 5.50 -12.73 -0.79
CA TYR A 90 4.66 -13.17 -1.90
C TYR A 90 4.98 -12.39 -3.17
N ALA A 91 5.06 -11.05 -3.07
CA ALA A 91 5.38 -10.21 -4.22
C ALA A 91 6.74 -10.56 -4.82
N ALA A 92 7.74 -10.78 -3.96
CA ALA A 92 9.07 -11.14 -4.43
C ALA A 92 9.07 -12.48 -5.17
N ARG A 93 8.33 -13.46 -4.66
CA ARG A 93 8.22 -14.78 -5.29
C ARG A 93 7.52 -14.72 -6.64
N GLN A 94 6.61 -13.78 -6.82
CA GLN A 94 5.91 -13.56 -8.08
C GLN A 94 6.67 -12.62 -9.02
N GLN A 95 7.84 -12.18 -8.63
CA GLN A 95 8.68 -11.25 -9.38
C GLN A 95 7.98 -9.90 -9.63
N ILE A 96 7.24 -9.48 -8.63
CA ILE A 96 6.54 -8.19 -8.65
C ILE A 96 7.46 -7.06 -8.17
#